data_178b0425eaeaded6eb45a85491f4f672
#
_entry.id   178b0425eaeaded6eb45a85491f4f672
#
_cell.length_a   1.000
_cell.length_b   1.000
_cell.length_c   1.000
_cell.angle_alpha   90.00
_cell.angle_beta   90.00
_cell.angle_gamma   90.00
#
_symmetry.space_group_name_H-M   'P 1'
#
loop_
_entity.id
_entity.type
_entity.pdbx_description
1 polymer ?
#
loop_
_entity_poly.entity_id
_entity_poly.type
_entity_poly.pdbx_seq_one_letter_code
_entity_poly.pdbx_strand_id
1 'polypeptide(L)'
;MPDLLLQKGDLQLLFDRLSGDGFRLVGPTVSQEAIVYDEIASVGDLPRGWTDVQAPGSYRLEPRSDEAFFGYVVGPHSWKKYLFPPLATLLTADRTDSGWAMHAPPEPTEKYAFIGVRACELAAIKVQDRVFLEGAYVDPIYKARRDRCFIVAVNCTQAAATCFCTSMNTGPRCQAGFDLALTELSAAFIVEAGSDSGRQVCGQLPLREATPAERAAAEAARAQAVAGISKRLETEGIRDLLLTNLEHPRWADVAARCLSCANCTMVCPTCFCSSVGEVTDLKGDHVERQRQWDSCFNVDFSRMNGGVVRNDVRSRYRQWLTHKLASWIDQFGQSGCVGCGRCITWCPVAIDLTEEVAALREPGP
;
A
#
# COMPACT_ATOMS: atom_id res chain seq x y z
N MET A 1 4.90 -27.30 3.55
CA MET A 1 5.93 -27.75 2.58
C MET A 1 7.29 -27.41 3.16
N PRO A 2 8.36 -28.13 2.78
CA PRO A 2 9.69 -27.69 3.17
C PRO A 2 9.99 -26.31 2.57
N ASP A 3 10.75 -25.50 3.29
CA ASP A 3 11.24 -24.23 2.77
C ASP A 3 12.18 -24.51 1.58
N LEU A 4 11.86 -23.92 0.45
CA LEU A 4 12.65 -24.05 -0.79
C LEU A 4 13.66 -22.91 -0.88
N LEU A 5 14.70 -23.11 -1.68
CA LEU A 5 15.76 -22.11 -1.87
C LEU A 5 15.98 -21.86 -3.37
N LEU A 6 16.00 -20.59 -3.74
CA LEU A 6 16.35 -20.06 -5.05
C LEU A 6 17.69 -19.32 -4.96
N GLN A 7 18.64 -19.64 -5.82
CA GLN A 7 19.88 -18.86 -5.89
C GLN A 7 19.60 -17.44 -6.43
N LYS A 8 20.32 -16.42 -5.95
CA LYS A 8 20.14 -15.03 -6.45
C LYS A 8 20.34 -14.92 -7.96
N GLY A 9 21.27 -15.68 -8.53
CA GLY A 9 21.51 -15.73 -9.97
C GLY A 9 20.33 -16.26 -10.79
N ASP A 10 19.45 -17.04 -10.19
CA ASP A 10 18.29 -17.65 -10.84
C ASP A 10 17.00 -16.82 -10.69
N LEU A 11 17.05 -15.66 -10.04
CA LEU A 11 15.85 -14.81 -9.85
C LEU A 11 15.24 -14.38 -11.19
N GLN A 12 16.07 -14.19 -12.23
CA GLN A 12 15.58 -13.87 -13.58
C GLN A 12 14.64 -14.96 -14.14
N LEU A 13 14.88 -16.22 -13.83
CA LEU A 13 14.02 -17.32 -14.29
C LEU A 13 12.59 -17.21 -13.75
N LEU A 14 12.41 -16.67 -12.53
CA LEU A 14 11.09 -16.35 -12.00
C LEU A 14 10.41 -15.25 -12.83
N PHE A 15 11.14 -14.21 -13.20
CA PHE A 15 10.61 -13.11 -14.01
C PHE A 15 10.24 -13.58 -15.41
N ASP A 16 11.14 -14.34 -16.06
CA ASP A 16 10.91 -14.91 -17.39
C ASP A 16 9.68 -15.83 -17.38
N ARG A 17 9.53 -16.63 -16.30
CA ARG A 17 8.37 -17.51 -16.16
C ARG A 17 7.07 -16.72 -16.07
N LEU A 18 6.99 -15.71 -15.19
CA LEU A 18 5.79 -14.91 -15.02
C LEU A 18 5.45 -14.11 -16.30
N SER A 19 6.46 -13.55 -16.96
CA SER A 19 6.28 -12.86 -18.25
C SER A 19 5.79 -13.82 -19.32
N GLY A 20 6.33 -15.05 -19.37
CA GLY A 20 5.88 -16.11 -20.29
C GLY A 20 4.43 -16.54 -20.06
N ASP A 21 3.91 -16.41 -18.85
CA ASP A 21 2.49 -16.64 -18.50
C ASP A 21 1.59 -15.42 -18.81
N GLY A 22 2.16 -14.38 -19.41
CA GLY A 22 1.44 -13.18 -19.85
C GLY A 22 1.23 -12.15 -18.76
N PHE A 23 1.99 -12.21 -17.66
CA PHE A 23 1.97 -11.15 -16.63
C PHE A 23 2.87 -9.99 -17.03
N ARG A 24 2.36 -8.75 -16.80
CA ARG A 24 3.19 -7.54 -16.75
C ARG A 24 3.83 -7.48 -15.38
N LEU A 25 5.16 -7.47 -15.34
CA LEU A 25 5.87 -7.41 -14.07
C LEU A 25 5.87 -5.98 -13.56
N VAL A 26 5.50 -5.82 -12.30
CA VAL A 26 5.59 -4.56 -11.58
C VAL A 26 6.41 -4.77 -10.34
N GLY A 27 7.43 -3.96 -10.15
CA GLY A 27 8.35 -4.12 -9.04
C GLY A 27 8.99 -2.82 -8.59
N PRO A 28 9.84 -2.89 -7.56
CA PRO A 28 10.60 -1.75 -7.09
C PRO A 28 11.68 -1.37 -8.10
N THR A 29 11.78 -0.08 -8.39
CA THR A 29 12.83 0.51 -9.21
C THR A 29 13.19 1.89 -8.69
N VAL A 30 14.35 2.42 -9.06
CA VAL A 30 14.79 3.77 -8.68
C VAL A 30 14.28 4.76 -9.72
N SER A 31 13.50 5.73 -9.28
CA SER A 31 13.04 6.85 -10.10
C SER A 31 12.88 8.10 -9.24
N GLN A 32 13.31 9.26 -9.76
CA GLN A 32 13.19 10.55 -9.08
C GLN A 32 13.71 10.54 -7.62
N GLU A 33 14.89 9.96 -7.42
CA GLU A 33 15.55 9.84 -6.11
C GLU A 33 14.74 9.05 -5.05
N ALA A 34 13.83 8.18 -5.51
CA ALA A 34 13.06 7.31 -4.63
C ALA A 34 12.97 5.89 -5.20
N ILE A 35 12.77 4.89 -4.33
CA ILE A 35 12.36 3.55 -4.75
C ILE A 35 10.84 3.57 -4.91
N VAL A 36 10.39 3.39 -6.14
CA VAL A 36 8.98 3.41 -6.54
C VAL A 36 8.57 2.05 -7.11
N TYR A 37 7.28 1.79 -7.22
CA TYR A 37 6.76 0.64 -7.95
C TYR A 37 6.40 1.05 -9.37
N ASP A 38 7.04 0.42 -10.34
CA ASP A 38 6.77 0.62 -11.75
C ASP A 38 6.93 -0.68 -12.55
N GLU A 39 6.63 -0.65 -13.85
CA GLU A 39 6.85 -1.80 -14.71
C GLU A 39 8.35 -2.07 -14.82
N ILE A 40 8.69 -3.35 -14.71
CA ILE A 40 10.05 -3.86 -14.81
C ILE A 40 10.10 -4.99 -15.83
N ALA A 41 11.23 -5.15 -16.51
CA ALA A 41 11.44 -6.22 -17.48
C ALA A 41 12.41 -7.29 -16.98
N SER A 42 13.32 -6.93 -16.08
CA SER A 42 14.39 -7.80 -15.63
C SER A 42 14.79 -7.54 -14.18
N VAL A 43 15.56 -8.45 -13.60
CA VAL A 43 16.17 -8.25 -12.28
C VAL A 43 17.14 -7.07 -12.23
N GLY A 44 17.64 -6.61 -13.39
CA GLY A 44 18.49 -5.43 -13.50
C GLY A 44 17.74 -4.12 -13.19
N ASP A 45 16.42 -4.11 -13.26
CA ASP A 45 15.59 -2.94 -12.95
C ASP A 45 15.35 -2.76 -11.44
N LEU A 46 15.62 -3.83 -10.65
CA LEU A 46 15.49 -3.79 -9.20
C LEU A 46 16.55 -2.85 -8.57
N PRO A 47 16.26 -2.22 -7.42
CA PRO A 47 17.12 -1.22 -6.78
C PRO A 47 18.33 -1.84 -6.08
N ARG A 48 19.08 -2.71 -6.80
CA ARG A 48 20.29 -3.35 -6.30
C ARG A 48 21.36 -2.29 -6.02
N GLY A 49 22.03 -2.39 -4.88
CA GLY A 49 23.04 -1.40 -4.45
C GLY A 49 22.46 -0.12 -3.84
N TRP A 50 21.12 -0.07 -3.63
CA TRP A 50 20.45 1.05 -3.00
C TRP A 50 19.66 0.65 -1.76
N THR A 51 19.64 1.54 -0.80
CA THR A 51 18.73 1.51 0.36
C THR A 51 18.11 2.87 0.56
N ASP A 52 17.20 2.96 1.51
CA ASP A 52 16.56 4.22 1.88
C ASP A 52 16.74 4.50 3.38
N VAL A 53 16.84 5.77 3.72
CA VAL A 53 16.80 6.29 5.08
C VAL A 53 15.57 7.16 5.21
N GLN A 54 14.71 6.82 6.18
CA GLN A 54 13.44 7.49 6.40
C GLN A 54 13.34 8.04 7.83
N ALA A 55 12.82 9.27 7.93
CA ALA A 55 12.45 9.91 9.17
C ALA A 55 11.15 10.71 8.95
N PRO A 56 10.47 11.22 9.99
CA PRO A 56 9.33 12.11 9.79
C PRO A 56 9.65 13.26 8.85
N GLY A 57 8.90 13.38 7.75
CA GLY A 57 9.12 14.41 6.72
C GLY A 57 10.37 14.25 5.86
N SER A 58 11.04 13.10 5.90
CA SER A 58 12.30 12.91 5.17
C SER A 58 12.41 11.51 4.56
N TYR A 59 12.84 11.47 3.29
CA TYR A 59 13.20 10.26 2.56
C TYR A 59 14.49 10.54 1.78
N ARG A 60 15.45 9.62 1.85
CA ARG A 60 16.70 9.70 1.09
C ARG A 60 17.10 8.32 0.60
N LEU A 61 17.60 8.25 -0.64
CA LEU A 61 18.32 7.07 -1.14
C LEU A 61 19.77 7.15 -0.70
N GLU A 62 20.29 6.00 -0.28
CA GLU A 62 21.69 5.83 0.06
C GLU A 62 22.27 4.59 -0.65
N PRO A 63 23.56 4.63 -1.07
CA PRO A 63 24.20 3.45 -1.65
C PRO A 63 24.41 2.36 -0.59
N ARG A 64 24.33 1.09 -1.01
CA ARG A 64 24.66 -0.10 -0.23
C ARG A 64 25.95 -0.72 -0.74
N SER A 65 26.69 -1.36 0.16
CA SER A 65 27.89 -2.12 -0.20
C SER A 65 27.61 -3.59 -0.49
N ASP A 66 26.39 -4.10 -0.17
CA ASP A 66 25.96 -5.46 -0.45
C ASP A 66 25.13 -5.55 -1.73
N GLU A 67 24.91 -6.76 -2.18
CA GLU A 67 24.20 -7.08 -3.41
C GLU A 67 22.70 -7.41 -3.15
N ALA A 68 22.08 -6.77 -2.17
CA ALA A 68 20.68 -6.99 -1.85
C ALA A 68 19.77 -6.38 -2.92
N PHE A 69 18.80 -7.17 -3.40
CA PHE A 69 17.75 -6.73 -4.31
C PHE A 69 16.61 -6.01 -3.59
N PHE A 70 16.33 -6.41 -2.34
CA PHE A 70 15.21 -5.91 -1.54
C PHE A 70 15.67 -5.27 -0.23
N GLY A 71 16.88 -4.76 -0.18
CA GLY A 71 17.48 -4.10 0.98
C GLY A 71 16.99 -2.67 1.20
N TYR A 72 15.69 -2.42 1.15
CA TYR A 72 15.02 -1.13 1.31
C TYR A 72 13.67 -1.31 2.02
N VAL A 73 13.03 -0.21 2.38
CA VAL A 73 11.69 -0.17 2.94
C VAL A 73 10.72 0.47 1.93
N VAL A 74 9.43 0.48 2.23
CA VAL A 74 8.39 0.98 1.32
C VAL A 74 8.56 2.46 0.97
N GLY A 75 8.56 2.77 -0.32
CA GLY A 75 8.62 4.13 -0.87
C GLY A 75 7.26 4.82 -0.93
N PRO A 76 7.12 5.91 -1.73
CA PRO A 76 5.88 6.69 -1.82
C PRO A 76 4.73 5.96 -2.50
N HIS A 77 5.04 5.04 -3.39
CA HIS A 77 4.03 4.27 -4.13
C HIS A 77 3.53 3.07 -3.34
N SER A 78 2.35 2.60 -3.70
CA SER A 78 1.80 1.33 -3.22
C SER A 78 1.10 0.60 -4.37
N TRP A 79 0.85 -0.68 -4.19
CA TRP A 79 0.13 -1.53 -5.16
C TRP A 79 -1.29 -1.04 -5.44
N LYS A 80 -1.81 -0.14 -4.59
CA LYS A 80 -3.09 0.52 -4.77
C LYS A 80 -3.24 1.13 -6.17
N LYS A 81 -2.21 1.78 -6.72
CA LYS A 81 -2.32 2.44 -8.03
C LYS A 81 -2.64 1.48 -9.19
N TYR A 82 -2.34 0.19 -9.03
CA TYR A 82 -2.64 -0.85 -10.03
C TYR A 82 -3.99 -1.51 -9.80
N LEU A 83 -4.36 -1.78 -8.54
CA LEU A 83 -5.62 -2.44 -8.19
C LEU A 83 -6.80 -1.46 -8.17
N PHE A 84 -6.57 -0.26 -7.66
CA PHE A 84 -7.50 0.85 -7.60
C PHE A 84 -6.86 2.06 -8.26
N PRO A 85 -6.92 2.20 -9.60
CA PRO A 85 -6.18 3.24 -10.33
C PRO A 85 -6.63 4.65 -9.95
N PRO A 86 -5.69 5.65 -10.03
CA PRO A 86 -5.98 7.04 -9.70
C PRO A 86 -7.11 7.66 -10.50
N LEU A 87 -7.32 7.18 -11.71
CA LEU A 87 -8.39 7.58 -12.62
C LEU A 87 -8.97 6.34 -13.28
N ALA A 88 -10.30 6.24 -13.33
CA ALA A 88 -11.01 5.16 -14.00
C ALA A 88 -12.30 5.68 -14.62
N THR A 89 -12.52 5.39 -15.90
CA THR A 89 -13.80 5.64 -16.57
C THR A 89 -14.80 4.59 -16.12
N LEU A 90 -15.96 5.03 -15.62
CA LEU A 90 -17.03 4.18 -15.14
C LEU A 90 -18.12 3.97 -16.17
N LEU A 91 -18.33 4.97 -17.03
CA LEU A 91 -19.37 4.99 -18.06
C LEU A 91 -18.97 6.01 -19.12
N THR A 92 -19.28 5.71 -20.37
CA THR A 92 -19.25 6.70 -21.45
C THR A 92 -20.65 6.85 -22.05
N ALA A 93 -20.94 8.03 -22.61
CA ALA A 93 -22.16 8.29 -23.33
C ALA A 93 -21.86 9.12 -24.59
N ASP A 94 -22.38 8.66 -25.72
CA ASP A 94 -22.26 9.33 -27.03
C ASP A 94 -23.60 9.85 -27.48
N ARG A 95 -23.61 11.06 -28.03
CA ARG A 95 -24.80 11.67 -28.59
C ARG A 95 -25.18 11.01 -29.92
N THR A 96 -26.44 10.68 -30.08
CA THR A 96 -27.02 10.10 -31.30
C THR A 96 -28.21 10.94 -31.76
N ASP A 97 -28.70 10.68 -32.94
CA ASP A 97 -29.91 11.37 -33.48
C ASP A 97 -31.15 11.13 -32.61
N SER A 98 -31.20 10.02 -31.85
CA SER A 98 -32.32 9.63 -30.99
C SER A 98 -32.09 9.90 -29.49
N GLY A 99 -30.97 10.52 -29.09
CA GLY A 99 -30.63 10.81 -27.70
C GLY A 99 -29.18 10.39 -27.33
N TRP A 100 -29.00 9.76 -26.20
CA TRP A 100 -27.70 9.34 -25.70
C TRP A 100 -27.58 7.82 -25.71
N ALA A 101 -26.49 7.31 -26.28
CA ALA A 101 -26.10 5.90 -26.18
C ALA A 101 -25.08 5.75 -25.05
N MET A 102 -25.39 4.90 -24.07
CA MET A 102 -24.52 4.64 -22.90
C MET A 102 -23.72 3.36 -23.10
N HIS A 103 -22.43 3.39 -22.73
CA HIS A 103 -21.53 2.26 -22.87
C HIS A 103 -20.77 2.04 -21.56
N ALA A 104 -20.78 0.80 -21.09
CA ALA A 104 -19.85 0.39 -20.02
C ALA A 104 -18.43 0.32 -20.58
N PRO A 105 -17.39 0.74 -19.83
CA PRO A 105 -16.01 0.56 -20.26
C PRO A 105 -15.69 -0.93 -20.36
N PRO A 106 -14.74 -1.32 -21.22
CA PRO A 106 -14.27 -2.70 -21.26
C PRO A 106 -13.68 -3.13 -19.93
N GLU A 107 -13.91 -4.38 -19.58
CA GLU A 107 -13.30 -4.95 -18.37
C GLU A 107 -11.76 -4.96 -18.52
N PRO A 108 -10.99 -4.58 -17.46
CA PRO A 108 -9.54 -4.67 -17.48
C PRO A 108 -9.08 -6.11 -17.77
N THR A 109 -8.21 -6.27 -18.75
CA THR A 109 -7.69 -7.60 -19.19
C THR A 109 -6.26 -7.84 -18.76
N GLU A 110 -5.55 -6.81 -18.31
CA GLU A 110 -4.16 -6.88 -17.91
C GLU A 110 -3.99 -7.81 -16.70
N LYS A 111 -2.95 -8.64 -16.77
CA LYS A 111 -2.47 -9.47 -15.67
C LYS A 111 -1.22 -8.82 -15.09
N TYR A 112 -1.18 -8.60 -13.79
CA TYR A 112 -0.01 -8.05 -13.12
C TYR A 112 0.65 -9.08 -12.21
N ALA A 113 1.98 -9.20 -12.28
CA ALA A 113 2.78 -9.86 -11.26
C ALA A 113 3.47 -8.79 -10.41
N PHE A 114 3.06 -8.68 -9.17
CA PHE A 114 3.61 -7.72 -8.20
C PHE A 114 4.82 -8.33 -7.52
N ILE A 115 6.01 -7.75 -7.76
CA ILE A 115 7.29 -8.24 -7.25
C ILE A 115 7.75 -7.39 -6.07
N GLY A 116 8.00 -8.00 -4.92
CA GLY A 116 8.53 -7.28 -3.76
C GLY A 116 7.47 -6.71 -2.80
N VAL A 117 6.26 -7.27 -2.81
CA VAL A 117 5.16 -6.84 -1.92
C VAL A 117 5.52 -7.10 -0.45
N ARG A 118 5.49 -6.08 0.41
CA ARG A 118 5.82 -6.21 1.83
C ARG A 118 4.62 -6.70 2.64
N ALA A 119 4.87 -7.24 3.83
CA ALA A 119 3.81 -7.76 4.71
C ALA A 119 2.73 -6.71 5.03
N CYS A 120 3.11 -5.47 5.35
CA CYS A 120 2.16 -4.39 5.58
C CYS A 120 1.36 -4.01 4.33
N GLU A 121 1.89 -4.28 3.13
CA GLU A 121 1.18 -4.06 1.86
C GLU A 121 0.21 -5.19 1.54
N LEU A 122 0.55 -6.45 1.87
CA LEU A 122 -0.42 -7.55 1.83
C LEU A 122 -1.62 -7.25 2.75
N ALA A 123 -1.34 -6.77 3.97
CA ALA A 123 -2.39 -6.33 4.87
C ALA A 123 -3.21 -5.16 4.29
N ALA A 124 -2.57 -4.22 3.59
CA ALA A 124 -3.27 -3.11 2.93
C ALA A 124 -4.14 -3.58 1.76
N ILE A 125 -3.69 -4.54 0.96
CA ILE A 125 -4.50 -5.16 -0.09
C ILE A 125 -5.72 -5.83 0.53
N LYS A 126 -5.55 -6.58 1.63
CA LYS A 126 -6.68 -7.19 2.36
C LYS A 126 -7.67 -6.15 2.89
N VAL A 127 -7.19 -4.98 3.34
CA VAL A 127 -8.06 -3.87 3.74
C VAL A 127 -8.87 -3.37 2.55
N GLN A 128 -8.26 -3.23 1.37
CA GLN A 128 -8.96 -2.82 0.16
C GLN A 128 -9.92 -3.90 -0.38
N ASP A 129 -9.54 -5.18 -0.30
CA ASP A 129 -10.43 -6.30 -0.65
C ASP A 129 -11.74 -6.20 0.14
N ARG A 130 -11.69 -5.87 1.44
CA ARG A 130 -12.90 -5.64 2.26
C ARG A 130 -13.77 -4.49 1.76
N VAL A 131 -13.16 -3.41 1.30
CA VAL A 131 -13.91 -2.24 0.79
C VAL A 131 -14.55 -2.53 -0.55
N PHE A 132 -13.80 -3.17 -1.46
CA PHE A 132 -14.18 -3.24 -2.86
C PHE A 132 -14.81 -4.58 -3.28
N LEU A 133 -14.59 -5.66 -2.51
CA LEU A 133 -15.09 -7.00 -2.83
C LEU A 133 -16.12 -7.53 -1.85
N GLU A 134 -16.07 -7.07 -0.57
CA GLU A 134 -17.00 -7.51 0.46
C GLU A 134 -18.13 -6.49 0.62
N GLY A 135 -19.37 -6.97 0.84
CA GLY A 135 -20.53 -6.12 1.04
C GLY A 135 -21.55 -6.21 -0.09
N ALA A 136 -22.50 -5.25 -0.11
CA ALA A 136 -23.63 -5.28 -1.04
C ALA A 136 -23.24 -4.95 -2.50
N TYR A 137 -22.13 -4.25 -2.69
CA TYR A 137 -21.70 -3.78 -4.01
C TYR A 137 -20.21 -4.07 -4.21
N VAL A 138 -19.91 -4.88 -5.23
CA VAL A 138 -18.54 -5.20 -5.63
C VAL A 138 -18.09 -4.23 -6.71
N ASP A 139 -16.91 -3.64 -6.54
CA ASP A 139 -16.29 -2.81 -7.58
C ASP A 139 -15.77 -3.71 -8.72
N PRO A 140 -16.33 -3.64 -9.93
CA PRO A 140 -15.98 -4.55 -11.01
C PRO A 140 -14.55 -4.32 -11.53
N ILE A 141 -14.06 -3.07 -11.51
CA ILE A 141 -12.71 -2.73 -11.99
C ILE A 141 -11.66 -3.28 -11.02
N TYR A 142 -11.88 -3.07 -9.71
CA TYR A 142 -10.99 -3.62 -8.69
C TYR A 142 -10.98 -5.15 -8.73
N LYS A 143 -12.18 -5.77 -8.81
CA LYS A 143 -12.30 -7.23 -8.88
C LYS A 143 -11.55 -7.82 -10.06
N ALA A 144 -11.76 -7.28 -11.27
CA ALA A 144 -11.11 -7.79 -12.48
C ALA A 144 -9.57 -7.72 -12.40
N ARG A 145 -9.02 -6.66 -11.80
CA ARG A 145 -7.58 -6.49 -11.59
C ARG A 145 -7.06 -7.40 -10.49
N ARG A 146 -7.80 -7.51 -9.38
CA ARG A 146 -7.42 -8.33 -8.22
C ARG A 146 -7.40 -9.83 -8.53
N ASP A 147 -8.38 -10.31 -9.27
CA ASP A 147 -8.50 -11.72 -9.67
C ASP A 147 -7.39 -12.17 -10.64
N ARG A 148 -6.74 -11.21 -11.31
CA ARG A 148 -5.69 -11.46 -12.32
C ARG A 148 -4.29 -11.08 -11.86
N CYS A 149 -4.09 -10.85 -10.56
CA CYS A 149 -2.76 -10.52 -10.06
C CYS A 149 -2.06 -11.76 -9.47
N PHE A 150 -0.75 -11.86 -9.70
CA PHE A 150 0.16 -12.78 -9.04
C PHE A 150 1.04 -12.00 -8.07
N ILE A 151 1.19 -12.46 -6.83
CA ILE A 151 1.88 -11.71 -5.79
C ILE A 151 3.15 -12.45 -5.33
N VAL A 152 4.31 -11.87 -5.63
CA VAL A 152 5.60 -12.25 -5.07
C VAL A 152 5.89 -11.31 -3.90
N ALA A 153 5.60 -11.77 -2.70
CA ALA A 153 5.87 -11.03 -1.48
C ALA A 153 7.34 -11.17 -1.05
N VAL A 154 7.83 -10.18 -0.29
CA VAL A 154 9.18 -10.21 0.28
C VAL A 154 9.12 -9.87 1.76
N ASN A 155 9.62 -10.77 2.61
CA ASN A 155 9.80 -10.52 4.02
C ASN A 155 10.82 -9.39 4.25
N CYS A 156 10.50 -8.46 5.15
CA CYS A 156 11.45 -7.41 5.49
C CYS A 156 12.64 -7.98 6.26
N THR A 157 13.85 -7.60 5.85
CA THR A 157 15.10 -7.89 6.55
C THR A 157 15.67 -6.66 7.25
N GLN A 158 15.07 -5.48 6.99
CA GLN A 158 15.34 -4.21 7.66
C GLN A 158 14.06 -3.42 7.87
N ALA A 159 14.11 -2.42 8.75
CA ALA A 159 13.01 -1.51 9.05
C ALA A 159 13.44 -0.05 8.94
N ALA A 160 12.51 0.84 8.57
CA ALA A 160 12.72 2.28 8.68
C ALA A 160 12.29 2.81 10.05
N ALA A 161 12.82 3.97 10.43
CA ALA A 161 12.46 4.63 11.69
C ALA A 161 10.97 5.04 11.76
N THR A 162 10.28 5.09 10.62
CA THR A 162 8.84 5.40 10.54
C THR A 162 7.94 4.17 10.57
N CYS A 163 8.49 2.94 10.48
CA CYS A 163 7.73 1.69 10.53
C CYS A 163 7.17 1.39 11.93
N PHE A 164 5.91 0.99 12.02
CA PHE A 164 5.26 0.51 13.24
C PHE A 164 4.27 -0.64 12.97
N CYS A 165 4.52 -1.42 11.90
CA CYS A 165 3.65 -2.53 11.49
C CYS A 165 3.53 -3.62 12.55
N THR A 166 4.51 -3.76 13.45
CA THR A 166 4.43 -4.67 14.61
C THR A 166 3.32 -4.28 15.58
N SER A 167 3.07 -2.98 15.81
CA SER A 167 1.95 -2.50 16.62
C SER A 167 0.58 -2.82 16.00
N MET A 168 0.55 -2.98 14.67
CA MET A 168 -0.68 -3.26 13.91
C MET A 168 -0.86 -4.75 13.58
N ASN A 169 0.08 -5.62 13.98
CA ASN A 169 0.13 -7.05 13.62
C ASN A 169 0.09 -7.31 12.10
N THR A 170 0.76 -6.45 11.31
CA THR A 170 0.73 -6.47 9.84
C THR A 170 2.10 -6.72 9.20
N GLY A 171 3.09 -7.06 9.97
CA GLY A 171 4.44 -7.35 9.50
C GLY A 171 5.47 -7.40 10.64
N PRO A 172 6.74 -7.53 10.28
CA PRO A 172 7.38 -7.50 8.95
C PRO A 172 7.37 -8.83 8.18
N ARG A 173 6.86 -9.94 8.75
CA ARG A 173 6.73 -11.26 8.11
C ARG A 173 5.43 -11.36 7.33
N CYS A 174 5.51 -11.84 6.07
CA CYS A 174 4.36 -12.18 5.25
C CYS A 174 3.71 -13.47 5.77
N GLN A 175 2.41 -13.45 6.04
CA GLN A 175 1.69 -14.59 6.62
C GLN A 175 0.72 -15.24 5.62
N ALA A 176 0.06 -14.45 4.78
CA ALA A 176 -0.92 -14.90 3.80
C ALA A 176 -1.18 -13.82 2.73
N GLY A 177 -1.91 -14.18 1.68
CA GLY A 177 -2.32 -13.23 0.62
C GLY A 177 -1.26 -13.05 -0.47
N PHE A 178 -0.36 -14.01 -0.63
CA PHE A 178 0.67 -14.05 -1.67
C PHE A 178 0.65 -15.39 -2.41
N ASP A 179 1.20 -15.43 -3.59
CA ASP A 179 1.47 -16.65 -4.34
C ASP A 179 2.85 -17.22 -3.97
N LEU A 180 3.85 -16.35 -3.89
CA LEU A 180 5.19 -16.67 -3.39
C LEU A 180 5.59 -15.64 -2.33
N ALA A 181 6.32 -16.06 -1.29
CA ALA A 181 7.00 -15.18 -0.37
C ALA A 181 8.49 -15.49 -0.34
N LEU A 182 9.31 -14.45 -0.49
CA LEU A 182 10.76 -14.54 -0.51
C LEU A 182 11.34 -13.97 0.80
N THR A 183 12.35 -14.63 1.35
CA THR A 183 13.24 -14.06 2.37
C THR A 183 14.63 -13.97 1.79
N GLU A 184 15.14 -12.77 1.60
CA GLU A 184 16.46 -12.54 0.99
C GLU A 184 17.58 -12.87 1.99
N LEU A 185 18.50 -13.71 1.55
CA LEU A 185 19.79 -14.04 2.19
C LEU A 185 20.96 -13.43 1.38
N SER A 186 22.17 -13.60 1.82
CA SER A 186 23.36 -13.08 1.12
C SER A 186 23.48 -13.61 -0.32
N ALA A 187 23.28 -14.92 -0.55
CA ALA A 187 23.48 -15.57 -1.84
C ALA A 187 22.19 -16.15 -2.46
N ALA A 188 21.08 -16.18 -1.73
CA ALA A 188 19.88 -16.91 -2.13
C ALA A 188 18.62 -16.28 -1.52
N PHE A 189 17.45 -16.81 -1.91
CA PHE A 189 16.16 -16.54 -1.31
C PHE A 189 15.56 -17.82 -0.74
N ILE A 190 15.05 -17.77 0.50
CA ILE A 190 14.07 -18.75 0.94
C ILE A 190 12.74 -18.44 0.25
N VAL A 191 12.11 -19.46 -0.32
CA VAL A 191 10.88 -19.36 -1.10
C VAL A 191 9.78 -20.16 -0.41
N GLU A 192 8.69 -19.49 -0.08
CA GLU A 192 7.47 -20.06 0.49
C GLU A 192 6.34 -19.95 -0.55
N ALA A 193 5.67 -21.03 -0.91
CA ALA A 193 4.50 -21.01 -1.79
C ALA A 193 3.21 -20.87 -0.97
N GLY A 194 2.45 -19.81 -1.24
CA GLY A 194 1.21 -19.47 -0.52
C GLY A 194 -0.08 -19.88 -1.25
N SER A 195 0.00 -20.23 -2.54
CA SER A 195 -1.14 -20.62 -3.37
C SER A 195 -0.81 -21.82 -4.28
N ASP A 196 -1.84 -22.36 -4.96
CA ASP A 196 -1.64 -23.38 -5.98
C ASP A 196 -0.84 -22.84 -7.18
N SER A 197 -1.12 -21.62 -7.60
CA SER A 197 -0.36 -20.92 -8.65
C SER A 197 1.10 -20.75 -8.25
N GLY A 198 1.37 -20.36 -7.00
CA GLY A 198 2.73 -20.29 -6.46
C GLY A 198 3.44 -21.65 -6.48
N ARG A 199 2.75 -22.73 -6.09
CA ARG A 199 3.29 -24.09 -6.16
C ARG A 199 3.62 -24.52 -7.59
N GLN A 200 2.76 -24.16 -8.54
CA GLN A 200 2.98 -24.47 -9.96
C GLN A 200 4.23 -23.74 -10.49
N VAL A 201 4.42 -22.49 -10.15
CA VAL A 201 5.61 -21.71 -10.52
C VAL A 201 6.85 -22.33 -9.87
N CYS A 202 6.81 -22.67 -8.57
CA CYS A 202 7.93 -23.34 -7.89
C CYS A 202 8.36 -24.64 -8.60
N GLY A 203 7.43 -25.43 -9.11
CA GLY A 203 7.74 -26.69 -9.82
C GLY A 203 8.52 -26.50 -11.13
N GLN A 204 8.69 -25.26 -11.59
CA GLN A 204 9.37 -24.94 -12.85
C GLN A 204 10.66 -24.12 -12.65
N LEU A 205 11.02 -23.85 -11.40
CA LEU A 205 12.24 -23.15 -11.04
C LEU A 205 13.29 -24.14 -10.51
N PRO A 206 14.59 -23.85 -10.63
CA PRO A 206 15.68 -24.68 -10.13
C PRO A 206 15.81 -24.57 -8.60
N LEU A 207 14.76 -24.94 -7.88
CA LEU A 207 14.70 -24.89 -6.43
C LEU A 207 15.28 -26.15 -5.82
N ARG A 208 15.91 -25.99 -4.63
CA ARG A 208 16.28 -27.09 -3.75
C ARG A 208 15.71 -26.88 -2.35
N GLU A 209 15.73 -27.91 -1.54
CA GLU A 209 15.41 -27.74 -0.11
C GLU A 209 16.46 -26.86 0.59
N ALA A 210 15.97 -25.97 1.45
CA ALA A 210 16.82 -25.16 2.28
C ALA A 210 17.45 -25.99 3.41
N THR A 211 18.71 -25.80 3.66
CA THR A 211 19.42 -26.38 4.81
C THR A 211 18.92 -25.79 6.13
N PRO A 212 19.14 -26.48 7.26
CA PRO A 212 18.85 -25.93 8.57
C PRO A 212 19.55 -24.56 8.84
N ALA A 213 20.78 -24.41 8.36
CA ALA A 213 21.54 -23.15 8.51
C ALA A 213 20.91 -21.99 7.72
N GLU A 214 20.43 -22.26 6.49
CA GLU A 214 19.76 -21.24 5.65
C GLU A 214 18.41 -20.84 6.25
N ARG A 215 17.64 -21.79 6.79
CA ARG A 215 16.41 -21.50 7.52
C ARG A 215 16.66 -20.64 8.75
N ALA A 216 17.71 -20.98 9.53
CA ALA A 216 18.10 -20.18 10.70
C ALA A 216 18.55 -18.77 10.31
N ALA A 217 19.28 -18.62 9.20
CA ALA A 217 19.68 -17.31 8.68
C ALA A 217 18.46 -16.46 8.25
N ALA A 218 17.45 -17.05 7.60
CA ALA A 218 16.22 -16.37 7.24
C ALA A 218 15.43 -15.91 8.48
N GLU A 219 15.36 -16.76 9.51
CA GLU A 219 14.70 -16.39 10.76
C GLU A 219 15.44 -15.25 11.48
N ALA A 220 16.77 -15.30 11.51
CA ALA A 220 17.59 -14.23 12.07
C ALA A 220 17.40 -12.91 11.34
N ALA A 221 17.34 -12.92 10.01
CA ALA A 221 17.09 -11.72 9.19
C ALA A 221 15.70 -11.12 9.49
N ARG A 222 14.67 -11.95 9.62
CA ARG A 222 13.32 -11.50 10.01
C ARG A 222 13.29 -10.93 11.43
N ALA A 223 13.97 -11.59 12.37
CA ALA A 223 14.09 -11.13 13.75
C ALA A 223 14.82 -9.77 13.84
N GLN A 224 15.85 -9.56 13.03
CA GLN A 224 16.55 -8.28 12.92
C GLN A 224 15.60 -7.16 12.43
N ALA A 225 14.77 -7.42 11.46
CA ALA A 225 13.76 -6.44 11.00
C ALA A 225 12.78 -6.08 12.13
N VAL A 226 12.29 -7.05 12.90
CA VAL A 226 11.43 -6.80 14.07
C VAL A 226 12.15 -5.95 15.11
N ALA A 227 13.40 -6.28 15.46
CA ALA A 227 14.19 -5.52 16.41
C ALA A 227 14.49 -4.09 15.96
N GLY A 228 14.59 -3.86 14.65
CA GLY A 228 14.78 -2.54 14.05
C GLY A 228 13.55 -1.63 14.09
N ILE A 229 12.34 -2.16 14.37
CA ILE A 229 11.11 -1.35 14.47
C ILE A 229 11.03 -0.75 15.88
N SER A 230 11.51 0.48 16.02
CA SER A 230 11.51 1.20 17.31
C SER A 230 10.20 1.96 17.55
N LYS A 231 9.50 2.39 16.49
CA LYS A 231 8.25 3.14 16.62
C LYS A 231 7.10 2.26 17.08
N ARG A 232 6.26 2.81 17.96
CA ARG A 232 5.11 2.10 18.55
C ARG A 232 3.85 2.94 18.43
N LEU A 233 2.73 2.27 18.21
CA LEU A 233 1.39 2.83 18.37
C LEU A 233 0.67 1.98 19.43
N GLU A 234 0.27 2.61 20.54
CA GLU A 234 -0.59 1.95 21.51
C GLU A 234 -2.00 1.82 20.93
N THR A 235 -2.43 0.58 20.69
CA THR A 235 -3.70 0.27 20.04
C THR A 235 -4.83 -0.09 21.01
N GLU A 236 -4.49 -0.41 22.28
CA GLU A 236 -5.49 -0.73 23.29
C GLU A 236 -6.38 0.47 23.57
N GLY A 237 -7.69 0.30 23.50
CA GLY A 237 -8.68 1.36 23.72
C GLY A 237 -8.63 2.52 22.72
N ILE A 238 -7.86 2.42 21.61
CA ILE A 238 -7.67 3.52 20.65
C ILE A 238 -8.97 4.02 20.03
N ARG A 239 -9.93 3.12 19.79
CA ARG A 239 -11.25 3.47 19.28
C ARG A 239 -11.95 4.45 20.20
N ASP A 240 -12.07 4.09 21.47
CA ASP A 240 -12.79 4.87 22.46
C ASP A 240 -12.01 6.16 22.77
N LEU A 241 -10.68 6.09 22.88
CA LEU A 241 -9.82 7.27 23.00
C LEU A 241 -10.17 8.33 21.95
N LEU A 242 -10.19 7.94 20.67
CA LEU A 242 -10.41 8.90 19.58
C LEU A 242 -11.85 9.42 19.53
N LEU A 243 -12.85 8.57 19.81
CA LEU A 243 -14.26 8.95 19.73
C LEU A 243 -14.73 9.79 20.93
N THR A 244 -14.10 9.64 22.12
CA THR A 244 -14.47 10.41 23.31
C THR A 244 -13.67 11.73 23.45
N ASN A 245 -12.61 11.91 22.66
CA ASN A 245 -11.74 13.09 22.72
C ASN A 245 -11.83 13.99 21.47
N LEU A 246 -13.03 14.14 20.90
CA LEU A 246 -13.24 14.92 19.67
C LEU A 246 -12.93 16.42 19.83
N GLU A 247 -12.97 16.97 21.06
CA GLU A 247 -12.68 18.38 21.33
C GLU A 247 -11.31 18.59 22.04
N HIS A 248 -10.47 17.56 22.11
CA HIS A 248 -9.14 17.67 22.71
C HIS A 248 -8.31 18.77 22.01
N PRO A 249 -7.57 19.63 22.77
CA PRO A 249 -6.82 20.76 22.20
C PRO A 249 -5.73 20.30 21.21
N ARG A 250 -5.20 19.09 21.33
CA ARG A 250 -4.22 18.54 20.40
C ARG A 250 -4.66 18.62 18.93
N TRP A 251 -5.96 18.54 18.65
CA TRP A 251 -6.47 18.71 17.30
C TRP A 251 -6.19 20.08 16.70
N ALA A 252 -6.21 21.14 17.52
CA ALA A 252 -5.84 22.49 17.08
C ALA A 252 -4.32 22.61 16.85
N ASP A 253 -3.51 22.00 17.74
CA ASP A 253 -2.05 22.05 17.64
C ASP A 253 -1.55 21.35 16.35
N VAL A 254 -2.09 20.17 16.01
CA VAL A 254 -1.72 19.49 14.77
C VAL A 254 -2.25 20.23 13.55
N ALA A 255 -3.45 20.82 13.63
CA ALA A 255 -4.02 21.59 12.53
C ALA A 255 -3.21 22.85 12.21
N ALA A 256 -2.59 23.48 13.19
CA ALA A 256 -1.72 24.66 13.01
C ALA A 256 -0.46 24.33 12.18
N ARG A 257 0.00 23.08 12.20
CA ARG A 257 1.15 22.60 11.40
C ARG A 257 0.73 22.01 10.06
N CYS A 258 -0.47 21.44 9.95
CA CYS A 258 -0.93 20.69 8.79
C CYS A 258 -1.22 21.58 7.59
N LEU A 259 -0.60 21.29 6.45
CA LEU A 259 -0.79 22.02 5.19
C LEU A 259 -2.05 21.59 4.43
N SER A 260 -2.80 20.60 4.88
CA SER A 260 -3.91 19.97 4.12
C SER A 260 -3.54 19.50 2.70
N CYS A 261 -2.27 19.19 2.47
CA CYS A 261 -1.74 18.83 1.15
C CYS A 261 -2.18 17.45 0.63
N ALA A 262 -2.86 16.67 1.45
CA ALA A 262 -3.34 15.31 1.14
C ALA A 262 -2.25 14.23 0.94
N ASN A 263 -0.95 14.53 1.01
CA ASN A 263 0.11 13.53 0.84
C ASN A 263 -0.12 12.26 1.69
N CYS A 264 -0.49 12.43 2.96
CA CYS A 264 -0.73 11.31 3.88
C CYS A 264 -1.84 10.35 3.40
N THR A 265 -2.80 10.80 2.59
CA THR A 265 -3.84 9.96 1.98
C THR A 265 -3.43 9.40 0.63
N MET A 266 -2.69 10.16 -0.16
CA MET A 266 -2.22 9.74 -1.49
C MET A 266 -1.19 8.60 -1.40
N VAL A 267 -0.19 8.72 -0.52
CA VAL A 267 0.81 7.65 -0.29
C VAL A 267 0.26 6.46 0.51
N CYS A 268 -0.90 6.61 1.14
CA CYS A 268 -1.46 5.57 1.99
C CYS A 268 -2.00 4.40 1.15
N PRO A 269 -1.57 3.16 1.43
CA PRO A 269 -2.02 1.98 0.68
C PRO A 269 -3.47 1.58 1.01
N THR A 270 -4.04 2.10 2.11
CA THR A 270 -5.41 1.76 2.56
C THR A 270 -6.43 2.87 2.32
N CYS A 271 -6.02 4.10 2.03
CA CYS A 271 -6.96 5.18 1.73
C CYS A 271 -7.59 4.98 0.34
N PHE A 272 -8.92 5.10 0.28
CA PHE A 272 -9.72 4.85 -0.93
C PHE A 272 -10.70 5.99 -1.25
N CYS A 273 -10.54 7.15 -0.63
CA CYS A 273 -11.36 8.33 -0.95
C CYS A 273 -11.29 8.60 -2.45
N SER A 274 -12.45 8.76 -3.06
CA SER A 274 -12.59 9.07 -4.48
C SER A 274 -13.77 10.00 -4.70
N SER A 275 -13.70 10.78 -5.76
CA SER A 275 -14.82 11.55 -6.30
C SER A 275 -15.21 11.01 -7.67
N VAL A 276 -16.45 11.22 -8.04
CA VAL A 276 -16.97 10.90 -9.36
C VAL A 276 -17.40 12.20 -10.02
N GLY A 277 -16.90 12.45 -11.22
CA GLY A 277 -17.20 13.60 -12.02
C GLY A 277 -17.54 13.22 -13.46
N GLU A 278 -18.09 14.18 -14.19
CA GLU A 278 -18.37 14.05 -15.60
C GLU A 278 -17.45 14.97 -16.39
N VAL A 279 -16.83 14.42 -17.43
CA VAL A 279 -15.96 15.13 -18.37
C VAL A 279 -16.60 15.05 -19.75
N THR A 280 -16.80 16.21 -20.37
CA THR A 280 -17.37 16.30 -21.71
C THR A 280 -16.28 16.73 -22.70
N ASP A 281 -16.42 16.32 -23.95
CA ASP A 281 -15.66 16.91 -25.05
C ASP A 281 -16.14 18.36 -25.33
N LEU A 282 -15.38 19.09 -26.13
CA LEU A 282 -15.68 20.50 -26.46
C LEU A 282 -16.97 20.67 -27.26
N LYS A 283 -17.43 19.64 -27.94
CA LYS A 283 -18.68 19.67 -28.73
C LYS A 283 -19.90 19.28 -27.90
N GLY A 284 -19.70 18.64 -26.75
CA GLY A 284 -20.77 18.12 -25.92
C GLY A 284 -21.43 16.87 -26.52
N ASP A 285 -20.75 16.16 -27.41
CA ASP A 285 -21.26 14.96 -28.09
C ASP A 285 -20.76 13.67 -27.41
N HIS A 286 -19.71 13.75 -26.55
CA HIS A 286 -19.16 12.65 -25.77
C HIS A 286 -19.03 13.05 -24.31
N VAL A 287 -19.44 12.15 -23.40
CA VAL A 287 -19.36 12.34 -21.94
C VAL A 287 -18.75 11.10 -21.32
N GLU A 288 -17.77 11.30 -20.45
CA GLU A 288 -17.21 10.26 -19.58
C GLU A 288 -17.58 10.53 -18.14
N ARG A 289 -18.11 9.52 -17.45
CA ARG A 289 -18.20 9.52 -15.99
C ARG A 289 -16.94 8.87 -15.46
N GLN A 290 -16.12 9.66 -14.76
CA GLN A 290 -14.82 9.25 -14.26
C GLN A 290 -14.79 9.23 -12.74
N ARG A 291 -14.20 8.18 -12.16
CA ARG A 291 -13.79 8.13 -10.76
C ARG A 291 -12.33 8.50 -10.67
N GLN A 292 -12.00 9.44 -9.81
CA GLN A 292 -10.63 9.83 -9.52
C GLN A 292 -10.33 9.74 -8.02
N TRP A 293 -9.07 9.47 -7.65
CA TRP A 293 -8.68 9.57 -6.26
C TRP A 293 -8.95 10.96 -5.71
N ASP A 294 -9.42 10.99 -4.48
CA ASP A 294 -9.66 12.21 -3.74
C ASP A 294 -9.15 12.06 -2.30
N SER A 295 -9.32 13.06 -1.48
CA SER A 295 -8.86 13.08 -0.11
C SER A 295 -9.87 13.71 0.82
N CYS A 296 -10.03 13.11 2.00
CA CYS A 296 -10.76 13.74 3.10
C CYS A 296 -10.11 15.06 3.59
N PHE A 297 -8.88 15.37 3.13
CA PHE A 297 -8.26 16.68 3.32
C PHE A 297 -8.65 17.73 2.28
N ASN A 298 -9.24 17.32 1.15
CA ASN A 298 -9.82 18.26 0.20
C ASN A 298 -11.06 18.91 0.82
N VAL A 299 -11.16 20.23 0.72
CA VAL A 299 -12.27 20.98 1.30
C VAL A 299 -13.61 20.60 0.68
N ASP A 300 -13.61 20.34 -0.63
CA ASP A 300 -14.81 20.00 -1.38
C ASP A 300 -15.24 18.53 -1.21
N PHE A 301 -14.37 17.65 -0.70
CA PHE A 301 -14.71 16.25 -0.46
C PHE A 301 -15.92 16.07 0.48
N SER A 302 -16.14 17.01 1.40
CA SER A 302 -17.29 17.00 2.32
C SER A 302 -18.36 18.06 1.97
N ARG A 303 -18.41 18.51 0.70
CA ARG A 303 -19.42 19.47 0.23
C ARG A 303 -20.78 18.81 0.11
N MET A 304 -21.78 19.47 0.65
CA MET A 304 -23.20 19.11 0.55
C MET A 304 -24.00 20.33 0.08
N ASN A 305 -25.29 20.18 -0.18
CA ASN A 305 -26.15 21.28 -0.65
C ASN A 305 -26.14 22.52 0.28
N GLY A 306 -25.89 22.33 1.57
CA GLY A 306 -25.78 23.44 2.55
C GLY A 306 -24.38 24.01 2.73
N GLY A 307 -23.38 23.56 1.97
CA GLY A 307 -22.00 24.02 2.07
C GLY A 307 -21.01 22.91 2.46
N VAL A 308 -19.81 23.32 2.86
CA VAL A 308 -18.74 22.39 3.27
C VAL A 308 -18.90 22.00 4.74
N VAL A 309 -19.05 20.70 5.02
CA VAL A 309 -19.22 20.19 6.39
C VAL A 309 -17.93 20.31 7.20
N ARG A 310 -16.75 20.01 6.59
CA ARG A 310 -15.43 20.08 7.22
C ARG A 310 -14.61 21.21 6.61
N ASN A 311 -14.96 22.43 6.98
CA ASN A 311 -14.39 23.66 6.39
C ASN A 311 -13.00 24.03 6.91
N ASP A 312 -12.57 23.50 8.08
CA ASP A 312 -11.27 23.80 8.67
C ASP A 312 -10.32 22.57 8.70
N VAL A 313 -9.03 22.82 8.84
CA VAL A 313 -7.97 21.79 8.87
C VAL A 313 -8.13 20.84 10.06
N ARG A 314 -8.53 21.39 11.24
CA ARG A 314 -8.75 20.61 12.47
C ARG A 314 -9.79 19.50 12.24
N SER A 315 -10.93 19.84 11.67
CA SER A 315 -12.02 18.89 11.40
C SER A 315 -11.64 17.83 10.36
N ARG A 316 -10.86 18.20 9.33
CA ARG A 316 -10.38 17.26 8.31
C ARG A 316 -9.30 16.31 8.85
N TYR A 317 -8.33 16.82 9.62
CA TYR A 317 -7.32 15.96 10.25
C TYR A 317 -7.95 14.99 11.26
N ARG A 318 -8.83 15.49 12.13
CA ARG A 318 -9.58 14.67 13.09
C ARG A 318 -10.38 13.58 12.37
N GLN A 319 -11.11 13.91 11.31
CA GLN A 319 -11.82 12.93 10.50
C GLN A 319 -10.89 11.86 9.94
N TRP A 320 -9.75 12.25 9.39
CA TRP A 320 -8.78 11.30 8.84
C TRP A 320 -8.29 10.30 9.89
N LEU A 321 -7.88 10.79 11.06
CA LEU A 321 -7.32 9.96 12.11
C LEU A 321 -8.39 9.07 12.77
N THR A 322 -9.55 9.62 13.11
CA THR A 322 -10.66 8.86 13.71
C THR A 322 -11.24 7.83 12.74
N HIS A 323 -11.38 8.17 11.46
CA HIS A 323 -11.80 7.19 10.47
C HIS A 323 -10.84 6.01 10.41
N LYS A 324 -9.54 6.28 10.32
CA LYS A 324 -8.50 5.26 10.15
C LYS A 324 -8.32 4.34 11.36
N LEU A 325 -8.36 4.87 12.57
CA LEU A 325 -7.99 4.17 13.81
C LEU A 325 -9.17 3.87 14.74
N ALA A 326 -10.37 4.39 14.46
CA ALA A 326 -11.56 4.19 15.28
C ALA A 326 -12.73 3.64 14.46
N SER A 327 -13.38 4.42 13.60
CA SER A 327 -14.61 3.99 12.92
C SER A 327 -14.40 2.82 11.94
N TRP A 328 -13.19 2.58 11.44
CA TRP A 328 -12.85 1.36 10.70
C TRP A 328 -13.03 0.10 11.56
N ILE A 329 -12.71 0.19 12.85
CA ILE A 329 -12.89 -0.93 13.78
C ILE A 329 -14.38 -1.27 13.90
N ASP A 330 -15.25 -0.25 13.96
CA ASP A 330 -16.70 -0.45 13.99
C ASP A 330 -17.25 -1.04 12.69
N GLN A 331 -16.72 -0.62 11.56
CA GLN A 331 -17.20 -1.05 10.24
C GLN A 331 -16.67 -2.43 9.84
N PHE A 332 -15.42 -2.73 10.14
CA PHE A 332 -14.70 -3.87 9.57
C PHE A 332 -14.03 -4.79 10.62
N GLY A 333 -14.16 -4.49 11.91
CA GLY A 333 -13.56 -5.26 13.00
C GLY A 333 -12.02 -5.16 13.05
N GLN A 334 -11.42 -4.21 12.32
CA GLN A 334 -9.97 -3.98 12.29
C GLN A 334 -9.66 -2.53 12.00
N SER A 335 -8.41 -2.11 12.30
CA SER A 335 -7.92 -0.77 11.95
C SER A 335 -7.77 -0.60 10.44
N GLY A 336 -8.02 0.61 9.93
CA GLY A 336 -7.69 1.02 8.56
C GLY A 336 -6.21 1.39 8.38
N CYS A 337 -5.37 1.25 9.42
CA CYS A 337 -3.94 1.49 9.38
C CYS A 337 -3.16 0.17 9.42
N VAL A 338 -2.11 0.07 8.64
CA VAL A 338 -1.20 -1.10 8.58
C VAL A 338 0.22 -0.79 9.10
N GLY A 339 0.44 0.36 9.69
CA GLY A 339 1.72 0.72 10.31
C GLY A 339 2.91 0.83 9.35
N CYS A 340 2.68 1.08 8.06
CA CYS A 340 3.73 1.13 7.05
C CYS A 340 4.62 2.38 7.10
N GLY A 341 4.25 3.41 7.86
CA GLY A 341 5.05 4.63 8.04
C GLY A 341 4.99 5.67 6.92
N ARG A 342 4.43 5.36 5.74
CA ARG A 342 4.43 6.28 4.58
C ARG A 342 3.89 7.67 4.90
N CYS A 343 2.76 7.76 5.59
CA CYS A 343 2.15 9.05 5.92
C CYS A 343 3.01 9.91 6.85
N ILE A 344 3.92 9.32 7.61
CA ILE A 344 4.89 10.00 8.46
C ILE A 344 6.06 10.47 7.61
N THR A 345 6.67 9.57 6.84
CA THR A 345 7.81 9.86 5.97
C THR A 345 7.51 10.97 4.96
N TRP A 346 6.35 10.90 4.31
CA TRP A 346 5.97 11.80 3.21
C TRP A 346 5.14 13.01 3.67
N CYS A 347 5.04 13.27 4.97
CA CYS A 347 4.44 14.50 5.47
C CYS A 347 5.44 15.66 5.38
N PRO A 348 5.22 16.71 4.58
CA PRO A 348 6.20 17.78 4.38
C PRO A 348 6.49 18.59 5.66
N VAL A 349 5.64 18.46 6.68
CA VAL A 349 5.80 19.12 7.99
C VAL A 349 6.01 18.12 9.12
N ALA A 350 6.43 16.90 8.78
CA ALA A 350 6.83 15.86 9.73
C ALA A 350 5.77 15.50 10.79
N ILE A 351 4.48 15.53 10.45
CA ILE A 351 3.43 15.08 11.38
C ILE A 351 3.52 13.55 11.50
N ASP A 352 3.62 13.09 12.74
CA ASP A 352 3.66 11.67 13.09
C ASP A 352 2.38 11.25 13.82
N LEU A 353 1.57 10.43 13.15
CA LEU A 353 0.29 10.00 13.73
C LEU A 353 0.44 9.22 15.05
N THR A 354 1.58 8.56 15.28
CA THR A 354 1.80 7.82 16.53
C THR A 354 2.02 8.76 17.71
N GLU A 355 2.71 9.88 17.47
CA GLU A 355 2.88 10.96 18.45
C GLU A 355 1.57 11.70 18.70
N GLU A 356 0.77 11.93 17.65
CA GLU A 356 -0.54 12.58 17.80
C GLU A 356 -1.50 11.73 18.65
N VAL A 357 -1.51 10.39 18.45
CA VAL A 357 -2.31 9.48 19.28
C VAL A 357 -1.78 9.44 20.71
N ALA A 358 -0.47 9.41 20.93
CA ALA A 358 0.11 9.45 22.27
C ALA A 358 -0.29 10.74 23.00
N ALA A 359 -0.21 11.88 22.34
CA ALA A 359 -0.60 13.17 22.91
C ALA A 359 -2.11 13.27 23.24
N LEU A 360 -2.97 12.52 22.54
CA LEU A 360 -4.41 12.44 22.86
C LEU A 360 -4.70 11.59 24.10
N ARG A 361 -3.74 10.78 24.57
CA ARG A 361 -3.85 10.02 25.83
C ARG A 361 -3.51 10.86 27.06
N GLU A 362 -2.77 11.93 26.86
CA GLU A 362 -2.46 12.88 27.93
C GLU A 362 -3.74 13.66 28.28
N PRO A 363 -4.01 13.93 29.57
CA PRO A 363 -5.09 14.84 29.93
C PRO A 363 -4.87 16.19 29.26
N GLY A 364 -5.87 16.71 28.60
CA GLY A 364 -5.81 18.09 28.11
C GLY A 364 -5.63 19.06 29.29
N PRO A 365 -4.92 20.19 29.09
CA PRO A 365 -4.74 21.20 30.09
C PRO A 365 -6.08 21.84 30.57
#